data_bff09903737ce2f7ea242c6b99bc7e89
#
_entry.id   bff09903737ce2f7ea242c6b99bc7e89
#
_cell.length_a   1.000
_cell.length_b   1.000
_cell.length_c   1.000
_cell.angle_alpha   90.00
_cell.angle_beta   90.00
_cell.angle_gamma   90.00
#
_symmetry.space_group_name_H-M   'P 1'
#
loop_
_entity.id
_entity.type
_entity.pdbx_description
1 polymer ?
#
loop_
_entity_poly.entity_id
_entity_poly.type
_entity_poly.pdbx_seq_one_letter_code
_entity_poly.pdbx_strand_id
1 'polypeptide(L)'
;MKYVKFTPWVGKNYEQGFRGKKILILGDSHYCAKDKNRNDACRSKGDCSYDCMNDCCYKMTHNLIRDEYLEFRSGRKKSEGYLQTILTFEKNLFGYTPSPQESLDFWNSVIFYNYI
;
A
#
# COMPACT_ATOMS: atom_id res chain seq x y z
N MET A 1 6.15 20.12 2.94
CA MET A 1 5.20 20.04 3.89
C MET A 1 5.75 19.67 5.22
N LYS A 2 5.15 20.24 6.13
CA LYS A 2 5.63 20.05 7.44
C LYS A 2 5.71 18.58 7.78
N TYR A 3 4.73 17.84 7.32
CA TYR A 3 4.68 16.43 7.69
C TYR A 3 4.26 15.58 6.55
N VAL A 4 4.98 14.51 6.37
CA VAL A 4 4.55 13.42 5.53
C VAL A 4 3.94 12.40 6.48
N LYS A 5 2.63 12.28 6.43
CA LYS A 5 1.96 11.39 7.36
C LYS A 5 2.21 9.93 7.07
N PHE A 6 2.29 9.59 5.80
CA PHE A 6 2.40 8.19 5.42
C PHE A 6 3.76 7.99 4.78
N THR A 7 4.48 7.00 5.31
CA THR A 7 5.77 6.66 4.74
C THR A 7 5.54 5.89 3.46
N PRO A 8 6.17 6.29 2.37
CA PRO A 8 5.98 5.55 1.11
C PRO A 8 6.55 4.14 1.20
N TRP A 9 5.97 3.26 0.42
CA TRP A 9 6.55 1.96 0.22
C TRP A 9 7.67 2.10 -0.79
N VAL A 10 8.86 1.67 -0.43
CA VAL A 10 10.00 1.69 -1.35
C VAL A 10 10.45 0.25 -1.50
N GLY A 11 10.31 -0.30 -2.69
CA GLY A 11 10.72 -1.65 -2.94
C GLY A 11 12.22 -1.80 -2.74
N LYS A 12 12.62 -2.92 -2.18
CA LYS A 12 14.03 -3.12 -1.84
C LYS A 12 14.93 -3.16 -3.06
N ASN A 13 14.38 -3.42 -4.23
CA ASN A 13 15.14 -3.46 -5.48
C ASN A 13 14.82 -2.27 -6.38
N TYR A 14 14.34 -1.18 -5.80
CA TYR A 14 13.92 -0.04 -6.58
C TYR A 14 15.06 0.50 -7.46
N GLU A 15 16.27 0.43 -6.98
CA GLU A 15 17.40 0.97 -7.75
C GLU A 15 17.58 0.24 -9.07
N GLN A 16 17.27 -1.03 -9.11
CA GLN A 16 17.35 -1.78 -10.36
C GLN A 16 16.14 -1.52 -11.24
N GLY A 17 15.04 -1.12 -10.62
CA GLY A 17 13.83 -0.82 -11.34
C GLY A 17 13.07 -2.04 -11.81
N PHE A 18 11.99 -1.79 -12.50
CA PHE A 18 11.16 -2.83 -13.08
C PHE A 18 11.29 -2.74 -14.60
N ARG A 19 11.79 -3.80 -15.20
CA ARG A 19 12.02 -3.84 -16.66
C ARG A 19 12.86 -2.66 -17.09
N GLY A 20 13.88 -2.34 -16.28
CA GLY A 20 14.82 -1.29 -16.60
C GLY A 20 14.35 0.12 -16.33
N LYS A 21 13.22 0.29 -15.67
CA LYS A 21 12.67 1.61 -15.39
C LYS A 21 12.38 1.76 -13.91
N LYS A 22 12.61 2.94 -13.40
CA LYS A 22 12.24 3.28 -12.03
C LYS A 22 10.83 3.85 -12.06
N ILE A 23 9.94 3.22 -11.30
CA ILE A 23 8.52 3.54 -11.36
C ILE A 23 8.06 4.05 -10.01
N LEU A 24 7.37 5.17 -10.03
CA LEU A 24 6.68 5.69 -8.85
C LEU A 24 5.18 5.59 -9.12
N ILE A 25 4.48 4.94 -8.20
CA ILE A 25 3.04 4.79 -8.31
C ILE A 25 2.41 5.68 -7.25
N LEU A 26 1.50 6.53 -7.70
CA LEU A 26 0.77 7.40 -6.78
C LEU A 26 -0.65 6.89 -6.64
N GLY A 27 -1.02 6.61 -5.42
CA GLY A 27 -2.38 6.22 -5.12
C GLY A 27 -3.19 7.43 -4.74
N ASP A 28 -4.46 7.17 -4.54
CA ASP A 28 -5.43 8.23 -4.36
C ASP A 28 -5.55 8.70 -2.92
N SER A 29 -5.73 7.79 -2.00
CA SER A 29 -5.92 8.18 -0.61
C SER A 29 -5.83 6.96 0.28
N HIS A 30 -5.70 7.24 1.57
CA HIS A 30 -5.80 6.21 2.60
C HIS A 30 -7.04 6.43 3.41
N TYR A 31 -7.68 5.33 3.76
CA TYR A 31 -8.74 5.35 4.75
C TYR A 31 -8.28 4.48 5.89
N CYS A 32 -8.57 4.92 7.09
CA CYS A 32 -8.22 4.12 8.24
C CYS A 32 -9.10 2.88 8.22
N ALA A 33 -8.48 1.76 7.90
CA ALA A 33 -9.22 0.52 7.71
C ALA A 33 -9.80 -0.01 9.01
N LYS A 34 -9.42 0.57 10.11
CA LYS A 34 -9.88 0.10 11.41
C LYS A 34 -10.94 0.98 12.01
N ASP A 35 -11.64 1.72 11.17
CA ASP A 35 -12.66 2.63 11.65
C ASP A 35 -13.58 2.02 12.68
N LYS A 36 -13.96 0.81 12.46
CA LYS A 36 -14.94 0.18 13.33
C LYS A 36 -14.34 -0.28 14.64
N ASN A 37 -13.04 -0.48 14.66
CA ASN A 37 -12.39 -1.06 15.82
C ASN A 37 -11.34 -0.17 16.46
N ARG A 38 -11.05 0.93 15.85
CA ARG A 38 -10.02 1.80 16.38
C ARG A 38 -10.56 2.57 17.56
N ASN A 39 -9.65 3.14 18.32
CA ASN A 39 -10.07 3.87 19.48
C ASN A 39 -10.73 5.19 19.09
N ASP A 40 -11.46 5.75 20.05
CA ASP A 40 -12.24 6.94 19.79
C ASP A 40 -11.39 8.18 19.56
N ALA A 41 -10.19 8.21 20.12
CA ALA A 41 -9.35 9.37 19.95
C ALA A 41 -9.00 9.59 18.48
N CYS A 42 -8.71 8.50 17.79
CA CYS A 42 -8.42 8.58 16.39
C CYS A 42 -9.64 9.01 15.59
N ARG A 43 -10.76 8.42 15.93
CA ARG A 43 -12.00 8.68 15.23
C ARG A 43 -12.52 10.09 15.46
N SER A 44 -12.42 10.56 16.69
CA SER A 44 -13.01 11.84 17.04
C SER A 44 -12.27 13.02 16.42
N LYS A 45 -11.04 12.80 15.99
CA LYS A 45 -10.30 13.87 15.35
C LYS A 45 -10.66 14.01 13.88
N GLY A 46 -11.41 13.08 13.35
CA GLY A 46 -11.83 13.17 11.97
C GLY A 46 -10.76 12.76 10.98
N ASP A 47 -9.57 12.50 11.43
CA ASP A 47 -8.50 12.02 10.56
C ASP A 47 -7.44 11.35 11.41
N CYS A 48 -6.51 10.72 10.76
CA CYS A 48 -5.36 10.16 11.44
C CYS A 48 -4.32 11.24 11.53
N SER A 49 -4.52 12.11 12.48
CA SER A 49 -3.72 13.28 12.57
C SER A 49 -2.33 12.98 13.07
N TYR A 50 -1.58 14.02 13.12
CA TYR A 50 -0.22 13.97 13.62
C TYR A 50 -0.15 13.47 15.05
N ASP A 51 -1.25 13.49 15.77
CA ASP A 51 -1.24 12.99 17.14
C ASP A 51 -1.31 11.50 17.24
N CYS A 52 -1.59 10.83 16.15
CA CYS A 52 -1.69 9.39 16.19
C CYS A 52 -0.31 8.80 16.39
N MET A 53 -0.11 8.11 17.47
CA MET A 53 1.17 7.52 17.80
C MET A 53 1.26 6.08 17.31
N ASN A 54 0.22 5.58 16.69
CA ASN A 54 0.20 4.21 16.22
C ASN A 54 0.87 4.08 14.88
N ASP A 55 1.53 2.96 14.69
CA ASP A 55 2.15 2.67 13.40
C ASP A 55 1.16 2.65 12.26
N CYS A 56 -0.12 2.44 12.58
CA CYS A 56 -1.09 2.31 11.51
C CYS A 56 -1.15 3.54 10.61
N CYS A 57 -0.88 4.71 11.14
CA CYS A 57 -0.88 5.91 10.30
C CYS A 57 0.41 6.05 9.53
N TYR A 58 1.52 5.90 10.22
CA TYR A 58 2.80 6.11 9.56
C TYR A 58 3.11 5.05 8.54
N LYS A 59 2.73 3.83 8.83
CA LYS A 59 3.11 2.69 8.01
C LYS A 59 1.97 2.14 7.19
N MET A 60 0.91 2.93 7.02
CA MET A 60 -0.26 2.41 6.33
C MET A 60 0.07 1.97 4.91
N THR A 61 0.87 2.72 4.18
CA THR A 61 1.24 2.34 2.83
C THR A 61 2.06 1.07 2.83
N HIS A 62 3.02 0.96 3.75
CA HIS A 62 3.80 -0.26 3.89
C HIS A 62 2.91 -1.45 4.21
N ASN A 63 1.99 -1.24 5.14
CA ASN A 63 1.15 -2.35 5.57
C ASN A 63 0.22 -2.80 4.47
N LEU A 64 -0.28 -1.85 3.68
CA LEU A 64 -1.15 -2.20 2.58
C LEU A 64 -0.44 -3.13 1.59
N ILE A 65 0.79 -2.82 1.27
CA ILE A 65 1.52 -3.65 0.31
C ILE A 65 2.04 -4.91 0.98
N ARG A 66 2.77 -4.78 2.08
CA ARG A 66 3.46 -5.91 2.69
C ARG A 66 2.53 -6.87 3.38
N ASP A 67 1.65 -6.33 4.23
CA ASP A 67 0.89 -7.18 5.13
C ASP A 67 -0.49 -7.53 4.58
N GLU A 68 -0.93 -6.84 3.56
CA GLU A 68 -2.25 -7.09 3.01
C GLU A 68 -2.19 -7.55 1.57
N TYR A 69 -1.67 -6.75 0.67
CA TYR A 69 -1.73 -7.13 -0.73
C TYR A 69 -0.85 -8.32 -1.06
N LEU A 70 0.40 -8.31 -0.63
CA LEU A 70 1.29 -9.42 -0.94
C LEU A 70 0.86 -10.69 -0.21
N GLU A 71 0.27 -10.56 0.98
CA GLU A 71 -0.28 -11.71 1.66
C GLU A 71 -1.49 -12.27 0.92
N PHE A 72 -2.32 -11.39 0.39
CA PHE A 72 -3.44 -11.81 -0.43
C PHE A 72 -2.95 -12.54 -1.69
N ARG A 73 -1.96 -11.99 -2.36
CA ARG A 73 -1.47 -12.63 -3.59
C ARG A 73 -0.82 -13.99 -3.32
N SER A 74 -0.28 -14.17 -2.14
CA SER A 74 0.34 -15.45 -1.78
C SER A 74 -0.66 -16.45 -1.21
N GLY A 75 -1.92 -16.05 -1.09
CA GLY A 75 -2.96 -16.95 -0.62
C GLY A 75 -3.14 -16.98 0.88
N ARG A 76 -2.44 -16.12 1.60
CA ARG A 76 -2.52 -16.12 3.06
C ARG A 76 -3.56 -15.15 3.61
N LYS A 77 -4.20 -14.39 2.76
CA LYS A 77 -5.22 -13.44 3.18
C LYS A 77 -6.36 -13.47 2.20
N LYS A 78 -7.57 -13.31 2.72
CA LYS A 78 -8.76 -13.30 1.88
C LYS A 78 -8.82 -12.05 1.01
N SER A 79 -9.51 -12.19 -0.11
CA SER A 79 -9.73 -11.08 -1.00
C SER A 79 -10.64 -10.05 -0.35
N GLU A 80 -10.36 -8.78 -0.64
CA GLU A 80 -11.23 -7.68 -0.27
C GLU A 80 -11.22 -6.68 -1.40
N GLY A 81 -12.23 -5.81 -1.41
CA GLY A 81 -12.42 -4.92 -2.54
C GLY A 81 -11.18 -4.10 -2.89
N TYR A 82 -10.54 -3.53 -1.89
CA TYR A 82 -9.38 -2.70 -2.15
C TYR A 82 -8.19 -3.52 -2.66
N LEU A 83 -8.11 -4.78 -2.27
CA LEU A 83 -7.05 -5.65 -2.77
C LEU A 83 -7.32 -6.03 -4.23
N GLN A 84 -8.57 -6.19 -4.57
CA GLN A 84 -8.93 -6.45 -5.97
C GLN A 84 -8.61 -5.25 -6.85
N THR A 85 -8.72 -4.05 -6.32
CA THR A 85 -8.37 -2.86 -7.08
C THR A 85 -6.89 -2.87 -7.44
N ILE A 86 -6.05 -3.24 -6.49
CA ILE A 86 -4.61 -3.33 -6.76
C ILE A 86 -4.32 -4.41 -7.78
N LEU A 87 -4.99 -5.55 -7.65
CA LEU A 87 -4.81 -6.63 -8.61
C LEU A 87 -5.24 -6.21 -10.01
N THR A 88 -6.34 -5.47 -10.11
CA THR A 88 -6.78 -4.97 -11.41
C THR A 88 -5.74 -4.05 -12.02
N PHE A 89 -5.13 -3.21 -11.20
CA PHE A 89 -4.04 -2.37 -11.67
C PHE A 89 -2.91 -3.21 -12.24
N GLU A 90 -2.52 -4.27 -11.52
CA GLU A 90 -1.45 -5.15 -12.01
C GLU A 90 -1.84 -5.84 -13.30
N LYS A 91 -3.08 -6.31 -13.38
CA LYS A 91 -3.52 -6.98 -14.60
C LYS A 91 -3.43 -6.06 -15.81
N ASN A 92 -3.80 -4.81 -15.61
CA ASN A 92 -3.74 -3.85 -16.71
C ASN A 92 -2.29 -3.54 -17.08
N LEU A 93 -1.43 -3.46 -16.09
CA LEU A 93 -0.03 -3.16 -16.34
C LEU A 93 0.68 -4.33 -17.03
N PHE A 94 0.43 -5.54 -16.57
CA PHE A 94 1.11 -6.73 -17.11
C PHE A 94 0.47 -7.23 -18.39
N GLY A 95 -0.82 -6.98 -18.58
CA GLY A 95 -1.55 -7.54 -19.70
C GLY A 95 -2.08 -8.93 -19.45
N TYR A 96 -1.86 -9.45 -18.25
CA TYR A 96 -2.34 -10.75 -17.81
C TYR A 96 -2.31 -10.75 -16.29
N THR A 97 -2.86 -11.78 -15.68
CA THR A 97 -2.82 -11.88 -14.22
C THR A 97 -1.43 -12.35 -13.80
N PRO A 98 -0.66 -11.50 -13.13
CA PRO A 98 0.68 -11.92 -12.73
C PRO A 98 0.62 -13.02 -11.67
N SER A 99 1.64 -13.86 -11.64
CA SER A 99 1.77 -14.85 -10.58
C SER A 99 2.08 -14.14 -9.26
N PRO A 100 1.89 -14.84 -8.13
CA PRO A 100 2.30 -14.24 -6.86
C PRO A 100 3.75 -13.81 -6.83
N GLN A 101 4.63 -14.57 -7.44
CA GLN A 101 6.04 -14.19 -7.49
C GLN A 101 6.26 -12.95 -8.35
N GLU A 102 5.55 -12.84 -9.46
CA GLU A 102 5.65 -11.66 -10.30
C GLU A 102 5.13 -10.43 -9.55
N SER A 103 4.05 -10.58 -8.78
CA SER A 103 3.57 -9.48 -7.97
C SER A 103 4.61 -9.06 -6.95
N LEU A 104 5.21 -10.02 -6.27
CA LEU A 104 6.23 -9.71 -5.28
C LEU A 104 7.41 -8.98 -5.92
N ASP A 105 7.88 -9.48 -7.05
CA ASP A 105 9.00 -8.86 -7.73
C ASP A 105 8.67 -7.45 -8.19
N PHE A 106 7.46 -7.25 -8.67
CA PHE A 106 7.04 -5.93 -9.11
C PHE A 106 7.05 -4.94 -7.94
N TRP A 107 6.40 -5.29 -6.84
CA TRP A 107 6.30 -4.34 -5.73
C TRP A 107 7.65 -4.11 -5.08
N ASN A 108 8.55 -5.08 -5.13
CA ASN A 108 9.90 -4.87 -4.65
C ASN A 108 10.72 -3.97 -5.56
N SER A 109 10.21 -3.62 -6.72
CA SER A 109 10.96 -2.85 -7.70
C SER A 109 10.45 -1.43 -7.87
N VAL A 110 9.43 -1.02 -7.11
CA VAL A 110 8.79 0.27 -7.33
C VAL A 110 8.65 1.02 -6.03
N ILE A 111 8.32 2.30 -6.15
CA ILE A 111 7.90 3.11 -5.01
C ILE A 111 6.39 3.32 -5.14
N PHE A 112 5.69 3.18 -4.04
CA PHE A 112 4.26 3.41 -4.01
C PHE A 112 3.94 4.37 -2.87
N TYR A 113 3.19 5.40 -3.17
CA TYR A 113 2.79 6.38 -2.18
C TYR A 113 1.32 6.74 -2.38
N ASN A 114 0.55 6.62 -1.32
CA ASN A 114 -0.83 7.07 -1.36
C ASN A 114 -0.85 8.53 -0.93
N TYR A 115 -1.19 9.35 -1.85
CA TYR A 115 -1.23 10.78 -1.63
C TYR A 115 -2.62 11.19 -1.19
N ILE A 116 -2.70 12.05 -0.19
CA ILE A 116 -3.99 12.50 0.31
C ILE A 116 -4.24 13.92 -0.13
#